data_38882be9b77797b9f6b27c2aaf9f6598
#
_entry.id   38882be9b77797b9f6b27c2aaf9f6598
#
_cell.length_a   1.000
_cell.length_b   1.000
_cell.length_c   1.000
_cell.angle_alpha   90.00
_cell.angle_beta   90.00
_cell.angle_gamma   90.00
#
_symmetry.space_group_name_H-M   'P 1'
#
loop_
_entity.id
_entity.type
_entity.pdbx_description
1 polymer ?
#
loop_
_entity_poly.entity_id
_entity_poly.type
_entity_poly.pdbx_seq_one_letter_code
_entity_poly.pdbx_strand_id
1 'polypeptide(L)'
;MNTYLRTDLTVRDIVQGFQYSALEGKGLFGWGGRLVIQPEYQRNYIYADDGGKREVAVIRSLLKKYPIGLIYFVKVGDDRYEVLDGQQRITSIGRFVTKKFDILDENGLPHDYDEKLHKVIMDTKLTIYICEGEEQEIKDWFEVINKEGVRLTRQEVLNAIYSGPFVTKAKETFSNSMNSKMQKWKSYVKGSEKRQEVLERALDWVSKGDVAGYMKKHRQDAEITELKGYFETVIDWIGTVFKGVEDEMCGLEWGRLYEKFHGKAYESEKVWERVQRLMEDEHVDNHGIFEFVLGGESEFRLLNIRLFDRATAKKVYKRQTDAAVAKSISNCPHCVLENGANKSRIWSFDEMDADHVSAWSKGGSTSISNCQMLCRVHNRAKGNR
;
A
#
# COMPACT_ATOMS: atom_id res chain seq x y z
N MET A 1 17.33 -28.67 -10.20
CA MET A 1 17.94 -28.13 -8.97
C MET A 1 18.43 -29.25 -8.07
N ASN A 2 19.69 -29.23 -7.62
CA ASN A 2 20.23 -30.12 -6.61
C ASN A 2 20.21 -29.43 -5.25
N THR A 3 20.07 -30.22 -4.18
CA THR A 3 20.06 -29.70 -2.81
C THR A 3 20.96 -30.53 -1.90
N TYR A 4 21.74 -29.85 -1.07
CA TYR A 4 22.66 -30.50 -0.12
C TYR A 4 22.34 -30.01 1.28
N LEU A 5 22.11 -30.96 2.18
CA LEU A 5 21.88 -30.63 3.59
C LEU A 5 23.22 -30.46 4.33
N ARG A 6 23.39 -29.31 5.00
CA ARG A 6 24.52 -29.02 5.90
C ARG A 6 24.01 -28.86 7.34
N THR A 7 24.57 -29.64 8.24
CA THR A 7 24.27 -29.59 9.68
C THR A 7 25.52 -29.43 10.52
N ASP A 8 26.63 -29.17 9.89
CA ASP A 8 27.97 -28.98 10.47
C ASP A 8 28.28 -27.50 10.73
N LEU A 9 27.61 -26.59 10.03
CA LEU A 9 27.80 -25.15 10.18
C LEU A 9 27.15 -24.63 11.46
N THR A 10 27.89 -23.82 12.20
CA THR A 10 27.43 -23.19 13.42
C THR A 10 27.03 -21.73 13.19
N VAL A 11 26.35 -21.12 14.17
CA VAL A 11 26.13 -19.68 14.18
C VAL A 11 27.44 -18.93 14.04
N ARG A 12 28.52 -19.38 14.75
CA ARG A 12 29.87 -18.76 14.71
C ARG A 12 30.36 -18.67 13.27
N ASP A 13 30.23 -19.76 12.49
CA ASP A 13 30.67 -19.78 11.10
C ASP A 13 29.93 -18.77 10.26
N ILE A 14 28.59 -18.73 10.39
CA ILE A 14 27.72 -17.88 9.58
C ILE A 14 27.87 -16.38 9.89
N VAL A 15 28.05 -16.01 11.19
CA VAL A 15 28.23 -14.60 11.58
C VAL A 15 29.68 -14.11 11.51
N GLN A 16 30.62 -14.97 11.15
CA GLN A 16 32.00 -14.55 10.94
C GLN A 16 32.05 -13.45 9.86
N GLY A 17 32.61 -12.29 10.22
CA GLY A 17 32.68 -11.15 9.30
C GLY A 17 31.32 -10.53 8.97
N PHE A 18 30.31 -10.70 9.84
CA PHE A 18 28.99 -10.13 9.63
C PHE A 18 29.04 -8.61 9.46
N GLN A 19 28.42 -8.12 8.41
CA GLN A 19 28.26 -6.70 8.10
C GLN A 19 26.79 -6.34 8.00
N TYR A 20 26.42 -5.17 8.52
CA TYR A 20 25.07 -4.63 8.49
C TYR A 20 25.08 -3.17 8.05
N SER A 21 24.28 -2.84 7.04
CA SER A 21 24.03 -1.46 6.62
C SER A 21 22.88 -0.88 7.42
N ALA A 22 23.16 0.06 8.31
CA ALA A 22 22.11 0.78 9.05
C ALA A 22 21.31 1.73 8.13
N LEU A 23 21.95 2.26 7.09
CA LEU A 23 21.31 3.18 6.12
C LEU A 23 20.25 2.46 5.29
N GLU A 24 20.56 1.24 4.87
CA GLU A 24 19.64 0.46 4.03
C GLU A 24 18.77 -0.50 4.85
N GLY A 25 19.07 -0.67 6.13
CA GLY A 25 18.37 -1.62 7.00
C GLY A 25 18.53 -3.05 6.50
N LYS A 26 19.76 -3.48 6.18
CA LYS A 26 19.99 -4.83 5.64
C LYS A 26 21.29 -5.47 6.15
N GLY A 27 21.27 -6.80 6.32
CA GLY A 27 22.47 -7.62 6.46
C GLY A 27 23.16 -7.74 5.11
N LEU A 28 24.46 -7.45 5.06
CA LEU A 28 25.23 -7.48 3.81
C LEU A 28 25.92 -8.83 3.63
N PHE A 29 26.88 -9.13 4.48
CA PHE A 29 27.75 -10.29 4.35
C PHE A 29 27.88 -11.07 5.65
N GLY A 30 28.15 -12.35 5.52
CA GLY A 30 28.53 -13.29 6.58
C GLY A 30 29.44 -14.37 6.05
N TRP A 31 29.71 -15.38 6.89
CA TRP A 31 30.52 -16.54 6.58
C TRP A 31 31.88 -16.17 5.97
N GLY A 32 32.57 -15.22 6.60
CA GLY A 32 33.86 -14.73 6.11
C GLY A 32 33.80 -14.00 4.76
N GLY A 33 32.66 -13.41 4.41
CA GLY A 33 32.44 -12.71 3.15
C GLY A 33 31.94 -13.61 2.01
N ARG A 34 31.79 -14.92 2.25
CA ARG A 34 31.29 -15.88 1.26
C ARG A 34 29.77 -15.86 1.10
N LEU A 35 29.05 -15.39 2.09
CA LEU A 35 27.59 -15.35 2.12
C LEU A 35 27.08 -13.93 1.94
N VAL A 36 26.29 -13.68 0.89
CA VAL A 36 25.43 -12.49 0.77
C VAL A 36 24.14 -12.78 1.54
N ILE A 37 23.90 -12.03 2.62
CA ILE A 37 22.77 -12.29 3.53
C ILE A 37 21.46 -11.79 2.93
N GLN A 38 21.50 -10.59 2.34
CA GLN A 38 20.33 -10.03 1.68
C GLN A 38 20.67 -9.65 0.24
N PRO A 39 20.53 -10.60 -0.69
CA PRO A 39 20.62 -10.31 -2.11
C PRO A 39 19.50 -9.35 -2.55
N GLU A 40 19.67 -8.73 -3.71
CA GLU A 40 18.83 -7.63 -4.17
C GLU A 40 17.34 -7.97 -4.33
N TYR A 41 17.03 -9.22 -4.56
CA TYR A 41 15.63 -9.66 -4.67
C TYR A 41 14.92 -9.83 -3.34
N GLN A 42 15.63 -9.81 -2.20
CA GLN A 42 15.01 -9.94 -0.89
C GLN A 42 14.58 -8.59 -0.31
N ARG A 43 13.55 -8.62 0.56
CA ARG A 43 13.10 -7.45 1.30
C ARG A 43 14.13 -6.98 2.33
N ASN A 44 13.98 -5.75 2.79
CA ASN A 44 14.82 -5.22 3.85
C ASN A 44 14.52 -5.91 5.20
N TYR A 45 15.43 -5.74 6.16
CA TYR A 45 15.27 -6.30 7.49
C TYR A 45 14.11 -5.63 8.24
N ILE A 46 13.12 -6.42 8.64
CA ILE A 46 11.89 -5.94 9.29
C ILE A 46 11.67 -6.49 10.71
N TYR A 47 12.53 -7.38 11.21
CA TYR A 47 12.35 -7.95 12.56
C TYR A 47 12.64 -6.95 13.69
N ALA A 48 13.24 -5.81 13.38
CA ALA A 48 13.42 -4.68 14.31
C ALA A 48 12.21 -3.73 14.38
N ASP A 49 11.26 -3.81 13.43
CA ASP A 49 10.23 -2.77 13.24
C ASP A 49 9.12 -2.77 14.32
N ASP A 50 8.84 -3.91 14.97
CA ASP A 50 7.82 -4.05 16.02
C ASP A 50 8.39 -3.86 17.44
N GLY A 51 9.34 -2.97 17.60
CA GLY A 51 10.09 -2.79 18.84
C GLY A 51 11.07 -3.93 19.11
N GLY A 52 11.51 -4.62 18.04
CA GLY A 52 12.51 -5.68 18.11
C GLY A 52 11.97 -7.01 18.65
N LYS A 53 10.67 -7.18 18.82
CA LYS A 53 10.09 -8.41 19.42
C LYS A 53 10.50 -9.67 18.66
N ARG A 54 10.56 -9.60 17.33
CA ARG A 54 10.92 -10.76 16.51
C ARG A 54 12.40 -11.07 16.56
N GLU A 55 13.28 -10.05 16.52
CA GLU A 55 14.72 -10.28 16.64
C GLU A 55 15.07 -10.82 18.03
N VAL A 56 14.47 -10.30 19.11
CA VAL A 56 14.62 -10.83 20.46
C VAL A 56 14.12 -12.28 20.56
N ALA A 57 13.00 -12.62 19.90
CA ALA A 57 12.48 -13.98 19.88
C ALA A 57 13.45 -14.98 19.24
N VAL A 58 14.15 -14.59 18.17
CA VAL A 58 15.18 -15.43 17.54
C VAL A 58 16.30 -15.75 18.54
N ILE A 59 16.81 -14.73 19.24
CA ILE A 59 17.90 -14.90 20.22
C ILE A 59 17.46 -15.76 21.40
N ARG A 60 16.25 -15.51 21.94
CA ARG A 60 15.69 -16.32 23.03
C ARG A 60 15.49 -17.79 22.64
N SER A 61 15.13 -18.06 21.38
CA SER A 61 15.03 -19.42 20.87
C SER A 61 16.37 -20.14 20.88
N LEU A 62 17.44 -19.46 20.43
CA LEU A 62 18.80 -20.00 20.47
C LEU A 62 19.29 -20.27 21.89
N LEU A 63 19.05 -19.34 22.84
CA LEU A 63 19.39 -19.53 24.24
C LEU A 63 18.70 -20.74 24.87
N LYS A 64 17.44 -20.99 24.45
CA LYS A 64 16.67 -22.17 24.87
C LYS A 64 16.99 -23.43 24.07
N LYS A 65 17.95 -23.36 23.15
CA LYS A 65 18.32 -24.44 22.22
C LYS A 65 17.15 -24.92 21.37
N TYR A 66 16.19 -24.03 21.08
CA TYR A 66 15.09 -24.34 20.15
C TYR A 66 15.56 -24.21 18.71
N PRO A 67 15.07 -25.06 17.80
CA PRO A 67 15.37 -24.93 16.39
C PRO A 67 14.78 -23.64 15.84
N ILE A 68 15.57 -22.90 15.08
CA ILE A 68 15.12 -21.65 14.45
C ILE A 68 14.57 -21.87 13.04
N GLY A 69 14.33 -23.11 12.65
CA GLY A 69 13.83 -23.52 11.35
C GLY A 69 14.93 -23.69 10.30
N LEU A 70 14.54 -24.17 9.13
CA LEU A 70 15.43 -24.40 8.02
C LEU A 70 15.91 -23.08 7.41
N ILE A 71 17.15 -23.09 6.93
CA ILE A 71 17.75 -21.99 6.20
C ILE A 71 18.15 -22.51 4.82
N TYR A 72 17.97 -21.69 3.80
CA TYR A 72 18.29 -22.05 2.42
C TYR A 72 19.28 -21.07 1.83
N PHE A 73 20.37 -21.60 1.29
CA PHE A 73 21.38 -20.87 0.52
C PHE A 73 21.35 -21.30 -0.93
N VAL A 74 21.66 -20.39 -1.82
CA VAL A 74 21.95 -20.67 -3.23
C VAL A 74 23.42 -20.52 -3.46
N LYS A 75 24.04 -21.49 -4.13
CA LYS A 75 25.41 -21.39 -4.60
C LYS A 75 25.43 -20.60 -5.91
N VAL A 76 26.05 -19.42 -5.89
CA VAL A 76 26.11 -18.50 -7.04
C VAL A 76 27.49 -18.45 -7.71
N GLY A 77 28.44 -19.21 -7.20
CA GLY A 77 29.81 -19.30 -7.75
C GLY A 77 30.69 -20.22 -6.92
N ASP A 78 31.97 -20.27 -7.24
CA ASP A 78 32.94 -21.03 -6.46
C ASP A 78 33.05 -20.43 -5.06
N ASP A 79 32.62 -21.18 -4.04
CA ASP A 79 32.62 -20.80 -2.64
C ASP A 79 31.87 -19.47 -2.33
N ARG A 80 30.86 -19.14 -3.17
CA ARG A 80 29.98 -17.97 -2.97
C ARG A 80 28.53 -18.40 -2.88
N TYR A 81 27.82 -17.80 -1.92
CA TYR A 81 26.45 -18.18 -1.58
C TYR A 81 25.59 -16.94 -1.36
N GLU A 82 24.30 -17.08 -1.61
CA GLU A 82 23.26 -16.11 -1.26
C GLU A 82 22.22 -16.77 -0.37
N VAL A 83 21.68 -16.02 0.58
CA VAL A 83 20.55 -16.52 1.39
C VAL A 83 19.30 -16.49 0.53
N LEU A 84 18.67 -17.64 0.35
CA LEU A 84 17.37 -17.77 -0.32
C LEU A 84 16.22 -17.61 0.69
N ASP A 85 16.30 -18.30 1.84
CA ASP A 85 15.40 -18.09 2.99
C ASP A 85 16.19 -18.14 4.30
N GLY A 86 15.70 -17.38 5.30
CA GLY A 86 16.33 -17.26 6.62
C GLY A 86 17.11 -15.97 6.83
N GLN A 87 17.11 -15.03 5.87
CA GLN A 87 17.87 -13.77 5.97
C GLN A 87 17.48 -12.95 7.21
N GLN A 88 16.19 -12.89 7.59
CA GLN A 88 15.75 -12.17 8.78
C GLN A 88 16.34 -12.78 10.06
N ARG A 89 16.39 -14.09 10.14
CA ARG A 89 16.97 -14.84 11.29
C ARG A 89 18.48 -14.62 11.39
N ILE A 90 19.20 -14.78 10.28
CA ILE A 90 20.66 -14.55 10.23
C ILE A 90 20.99 -13.10 10.58
N THR A 91 20.23 -12.14 10.04
CA THR A 91 20.44 -10.72 10.34
C THR A 91 20.16 -10.42 11.82
N SER A 92 19.12 -11.00 12.44
CA SER A 92 18.87 -10.86 13.89
C SER A 92 20.06 -11.34 14.71
N ILE A 93 20.59 -12.52 14.37
CA ILE A 93 21.74 -13.09 15.08
C ILE A 93 22.97 -12.21 14.91
N GLY A 94 23.27 -11.81 13.68
CA GLY A 94 24.43 -10.95 13.40
C GLY A 94 24.33 -9.58 14.08
N ARG A 95 23.15 -8.97 14.11
CA ARG A 95 22.90 -7.72 14.83
C ARG A 95 23.11 -7.86 16.33
N PHE A 96 22.63 -8.96 16.94
CA PHE A 96 22.87 -9.22 18.37
C PHE A 96 24.34 -9.41 18.67
N VAL A 97 25.05 -10.27 17.92
CA VAL A 97 26.49 -10.54 18.10
C VAL A 97 27.34 -9.27 17.91
N THR A 98 26.89 -8.34 17.06
CA THR A 98 27.54 -7.04 16.83
C THR A 98 26.98 -5.92 17.72
N LYS A 99 26.24 -6.26 18.79
CA LYS A 99 25.74 -5.33 19.83
C LYS A 99 24.86 -4.21 19.26
N LYS A 100 23.94 -4.55 18.34
CA LYS A 100 23.00 -3.59 17.76
C LYS A 100 21.68 -3.50 18.50
N PHE A 101 21.40 -4.44 19.40
CA PHE A 101 20.27 -4.45 20.32
C PHE A 101 20.57 -5.36 21.51
N ASP A 102 19.82 -5.15 22.59
CA ASP A 102 19.92 -5.90 23.84
C ASP A 102 18.73 -6.86 23.99
N ILE A 103 18.89 -7.86 24.85
CA ILE A 103 17.80 -8.69 25.33
C ILE A 103 17.60 -8.47 26.83
N LEU A 104 16.39 -8.68 27.33
CA LEU A 104 16.13 -8.65 28.78
C LEU A 104 16.46 -10.00 29.38
N ASP A 105 17.17 -10.01 30.49
CA ASP A 105 17.42 -11.19 31.33
C ASP A 105 16.16 -11.59 32.13
N GLU A 106 16.29 -12.59 33.02
CA GLU A 106 15.20 -13.07 33.88
C GLU A 106 14.73 -12.03 34.90
N ASN A 107 15.57 -11.04 35.22
CA ASN A 107 15.26 -9.93 36.13
C ASN A 107 14.72 -8.70 35.39
N GLY A 108 14.60 -8.76 34.07
CA GLY A 108 14.17 -7.64 33.23
C GLY A 108 15.26 -6.59 32.96
N LEU A 109 16.52 -6.90 33.24
CA LEU A 109 17.64 -6.01 32.94
C LEU A 109 18.13 -6.24 31.52
N PRO A 110 18.37 -5.16 30.73
CA PRO A 110 18.93 -5.28 29.40
C PRO A 110 20.38 -5.71 29.45
N HIS A 111 20.76 -6.62 28.58
CA HIS A 111 22.16 -6.95 28.35
C HIS A 111 22.43 -7.24 26.87
N ASP A 112 23.60 -6.82 26.43
CA ASP A 112 24.09 -7.02 25.09
C ASP A 112 24.78 -8.40 24.95
N TYR A 113 25.31 -8.66 23.73
CA TYR A 113 26.08 -9.88 23.49
C TYR A 113 27.35 -9.92 24.33
N ASP A 114 27.54 -11.01 25.08
CA ASP A 114 28.77 -11.42 25.74
C ASP A 114 29.09 -12.87 25.32
N GLU A 115 30.33 -13.10 24.84
CA GLU A 115 30.69 -14.40 24.28
C GLU A 115 30.64 -15.54 25.32
N LYS A 116 30.94 -15.25 26.58
CA LYS A 116 30.94 -16.26 27.66
C LYS A 116 29.51 -16.65 28.02
N LEU A 117 28.61 -15.65 28.16
CA LEU A 117 27.19 -15.87 28.46
C LEU A 117 26.45 -16.49 27.29
N HIS A 118 26.82 -16.12 26.07
CA HIS A 118 26.11 -16.53 24.86
C HIS A 118 26.84 -17.60 24.04
N LYS A 119 27.79 -18.32 24.65
CA LYS A 119 28.51 -19.43 23.99
C LYS A 119 27.53 -20.42 23.32
N VAL A 120 26.42 -20.71 23.98
CA VAL A 120 25.38 -21.61 23.44
C VAL A 120 24.83 -21.13 22.09
N ILE A 121 24.71 -19.81 21.88
CA ILE A 121 24.27 -19.25 20.62
C ILE A 121 25.29 -19.54 19.54
N MET A 122 26.56 -19.22 19.80
CA MET A 122 27.65 -19.34 18.84
C MET A 122 27.92 -20.79 18.42
N ASP A 123 27.75 -21.73 19.35
CA ASP A 123 27.99 -23.16 19.13
C ASP A 123 26.74 -23.87 18.58
N THR A 124 25.60 -23.17 18.42
CA THR A 124 24.38 -23.75 17.84
C THR A 124 24.63 -24.12 16.40
N LYS A 125 24.38 -25.39 16.05
CA LYS A 125 24.40 -25.87 14.68
C LYS A 125 23.13 -25.45 13.95
N LEU A 126 23.29 -25.01 12.73
CA LEU A 126 22.18 -24.59 11.85
C LEU A 126 21.84 -25.71 10.87
N THR A 127 20.58 -25.80 10.51
CA THR A 127 20.13 -26.73 9.46
C THR A 127 19.99 -25.94 8.17
N ILE A 128 20.93 -26.13 7.25
CA ILE A 128 21.06 -25.33 6.03
C ILE A 128 20.98 -26.24 4.82
N TYR A 129 20.06 -25.94 3.90
CA TYR A 129 20.09 -26.52 2.56
C TYR A 129 20.84 -25.59 1.61
N ILE A 130 21.79 -26.14 0.88
CA ILE A 130 22.45 -25.44 -0.23
C ILE A 130 21.81 -25.92 -1.53
N CYS A 131 21.27 -24.96 -2.30
CA CYS A 131 20.64 -25.20 -3.60
C CYS A 131 21.60 -24.83 -4.72
N GLU A 132 21.69 -25.68 -5.73
CA GLU A 132 22.52 -25.49 -6.91
C GLU A 132 21.72 -25.89 -8.16
N GLY A 133 21.63 -25.03 -9.17
CA GLY A 133 20.87 -25.25 -10.39
C GLY A 133 20.70 -23.99 -11.22
N GLU A 134 19.82 -24.06 -12.21
CA GLU A 134 19.52 -22.93 -13.07
C GLU A 134 18.75 -21.84 -12.29
N GLU A 135 19.06 -20.58 -12.57
CA GLU A 135 18.49 -19.41 -11.88
C GLU A 135 16.97 -19.41 -11.88
N GLN A 136 16.35 -19.76 -13.02
CA GLN A 136 14.89 -19.79 -13.15
C GLN A 136 14.25 -20.87 -12.27
N GLU A 137 14.85 -22.08 -12.24
CA GLU A 137 14.37 -23.19 -11.44
C GLU A 137 14.41 -22.86 -9.93
N ILE A 138 15.49 -22.20 -9.49
CA ILE A 138 15.64 -21.75 -8.09
C ILE A 138 14.60 -20.68 -7.75
N LYS A 139 14.32 -19.76 -8.66
CA LYS A 139 13.30 -18.71 -8.49
C LYS A 139 11.89 -19.27 -8.40
N ASP A 140 11.54 -20.18 -9.27
CA ASP A 140 10.22 -20.84 -9.26
C ASP A 140 10.00 -21.59 -7.94
N TRP A 141 11.03 -22.29 -7.48
CA TRP A 141 10.98 -22.98 -6.20
C TRP A 141 10.92 -22.00 -5.00
N PHE A 142 11.62 -20.87 -5.06
CA PHE A 142 11.57 -19.82 -4.04
C PHE A 142 10.16 -19.27 -3.84
N GLU A 143 9.37 -19.13 -4.91
CA GLU A 143 7.96 -18.74 -4.81
C GLU A 143 7.15 -19.78 -4.02
N VAL A 144 7.45 -21.06 -4.21
CA VAL A 144 6.73 -22.14 -3.52
C VAL A 144 7.01 -22.14 -2.03
N ILE A 145 8.28 -21.99 -1.59
CA ILE A 145 8.63 -22.04 -0.17
C ILE A 145 8.19 -20.80 0.61
N ASN A 146 8.01 -19.66 -0.06
CA ASN A 146 7.57 -18.42 0.59
C ASN A 146 6.05 -18.33 0.81
N LYS A 147 5.28 -19.37 0.50
CA LYS A 147 3.83 -19.40 0.75
C LYS A 147 3.48 -19.52 2.23
N GLU A 148 4.42 -19.94 3.09
CA GLU A 148 4.24 -20.07 4.54
C GLU A 148 5.13 -19.04 5.29
N GLY A 149 4.60 -18.41 6.33
CA GLY A 149 5.30 -17.40 7.11
C GLY A 149 4.87 -15.96 6.81
N VAL A 150 5.79 -14.99 6.93
CA VAL A 150 5.53 -13.60 6.47
C VAL A 150 5.64 -13.58 4.96
N ARG A 151 4.50 -13.67 4.30
CA ARG A 151 4.43 -13.73 2.83
C ARG A 151 5.16 -12.54 2.19
N LEU A 152 5.86 -12.84 1.10
CA LEU A 152 6.39 -11.80 0.23
C LEU A 152 5.24 -10.99 -0.38
N THR A 153 5.45 -9.69 -0.56
CA THR A 153 4.56 -8.87 -1.38
C THR A 153 4.71 -9.27 -2.85
N ARG A 154 3.73 -8.90 -3.67
CA ARG A 154 3.82 -9.09 -5.12
C ARG A 154 5.09 -8.47 -5.70
N GLN A 155 5.48 -7.29 -5.22
CA GLN A 155 6.69 -6.61 -5.70
C GLN A 155 7.97 -7.33 -5.27
N GLU A 156 8.03 -7.87 -4.06
CA GLU A 156 9.17 -8.65 -3.61
C GLU A 156 9.40 -9.90 -4.49
N VAL A 157 8.32 -10.56 -4.93
CA VAL A 157 8.36 -11.67 -5.88
C VAL A 157 8.85 -11.21 -7.27
N LEU A 158 8.31 -10.10 -7.78
CA LEU A 158 8.75 -9.55 -9.07
C LEU A 158 10.22 -9.11 -9.05
N ASN A 159 10.70 -8.58 -7.94
CA ASN A 159 12.13 -8.25 -7.76
C ASN A 159 13.02 -9.50 -7.83
N ALA A 160 12.54 -10.64 -7.34
CA ALA A 160 13.26 -11.91 -7.47
C ALA A 160 13.31 -12.39 -8.93
N ILE A 161 12.15 -12.39 -9.61
CA ILE A 161 12.03 -12.85 -11.00
C ILE A 161 12.86 -12.00 -11.96
N TYR A 162 12.82 -10.69 -11.80
CA TYR A 162 13.49 -9.73 -12.68
C TYR A 162 14.75 -9.11 -12.06
N SER A 163 15.40 -9.82 -11.11
CA SER A 163 16.63 -9.34 -10.48
C SER A 163 17.68 -8.93 -11.52
N GLY A 164 18.38 -7.82 -11.25
CA GLY A 164 19.37 -7.24 -12.16
C GLY A 164 19.73 -5.80 -11.76
N PRO A 165 20.61 -5.13 -12.51
CA PRO A 165 21.07 -3.77 -12.19
C PRO A 165 19.93 -2.77 -11.98
N PHE A 166 18.88 -2.86 -12.77
CA PHE A 166 17.69 -2.01 -12.64
C PHE A 166 17.03 -2.14 -11.26
N VAL A 167 16.75 -3.37 -10.82
CA VAL A 167 16.10 -3.62 -9.50
C VAL A 167 16.99 -3.13 -8.37
N THR A 168 18.31 -3.39 -8.44
CA THR A 168 19.28 -2.90 -7.47
C THR A 168 19.18 -1.38 -7.33
N LYS A 169 19.26 -0.67 -8.44
CA LYS A 169 19.21 0.81 -8.46
C LYS A 169 17.85 1.36 -8.02
N ALA A 170 16.76 0.72 -8.42
CA ALA A 170 15.42 1.10 -8.01
C ALA A 170 15.23 0.94 -6.47
N LYS A 171 15.74 -0.13 -5.87
CA LYS A 171 15.70 -0.33 -4.42
C LYS A 171 16.54 0.70 -3.65
N GLU A 172 17.75 1.05 -4.12
CA GLU A 172 18.55 2.11 -3.53
C GLU A 172 17.77 3.43 -3.41
N THR A 173 16.88 3.70 -4.34
CA THR A 173 16.10 4.94 -4.39
C THR A 173 14.77 4.83 -3.63
N PHE A 174 13.97 3.82 -3.91
CA PHE A 174 12.58 3.71 -3.44
C PHE A 174 12.40 2.86 -2.18
N SER A 175 13.41 2.08 -1.78
CA SER A 175 13.36 1.24 -0.58
C SER A 175 14.30 1.72 0.52
N ASN A 176 14.87 2.89 0.37
CA ASN A 176 15.77 3.50 1.34
C ASN A 176 15.01 4.48 2.23
N SER A 177 14.79 4.11 3.50
CA SER A 177 14.11 4.95 4.49
C SER A 177 14.85 6.26 4.81
N MET A 178 16.15 6.34 4.52
CA MET A 178 16.98 7.53 4.70
C MET A 178 17.00 8.46 3.49
N ASN A 179 16.29 8.12 2.42
CA ASN A 179 16.14 9.02 1.29
C ASN A 179 15.41 10.30 1.74
N SER A 180 16.04 11.45 1.55
CA SER A 180 15.52 12.76 1.99
C SER A 180 14.14 13.10 1.40
N LYS A 181 13.77 12.51 0.27
CA LYS A 181 12.47 12.69 -0.38
C LYS A 181 11.40 11.72 0.15
N MET A 182 11.77 10.69 0.90
CA MET A 182 10.85 9.63 1.34
C MET A 182 9.68 10.17 2.16
N GLN A 183 9.92 11.14 3.04
CA GLN A 183 8.86 11.76 3.83
C GLN A 183 7.82 12.46 2.94
N LYS A 184 8.27 13.22 1.92
CA LYS A 184 7.38 13.85 0.93
C LYS A 184 6.59 12.80 0.15
N TRP A 185 7.23 11.72 -0.28
CA TRP A 185 6.58 10.66 -1.05
C TRP A 185 5.51 9.94 -0.24
N LYS A 186 5.76 9.68 1.02
CA LYS A 186 4.80 9.02 1.94
C LYS A 186 3.54 9.84 2.22
N SER A 187 3.55 11.12 1.99
CA SER A 187 2.33 11.93 2.03
C SER A 187 1.33 11.55 0.94
N TYR A 188 1.79 10.92 -0.14
CA TYR A 188 0.95 10.57 -1.28
C TYR A 188 0.90 9.07 -1.55
N VAL A 189 1.92 8.32 -1.13
CA VAL A 189 2.08 6.90 -1.37
C VAL A 189 1.93 6.10 -0.08
N LYS A 190 0.91 5.27 -0.02
CA LYS A 190 0.68 4.34 1.09
C LYS A 190 1.61 3.14 0.98
N GLY A 191 2.18 2.72 2.10
CA GLY A 191 2.95 1.51 2.19
C GLY A 191 4.33 1.69 2.83
N SER A 192 5.04 0.58 3.01
CA SER A 192 6.38 0.53 3.59
C SER A 192 7.44 0.44 2.52
N GLU A 193 8.41 1.36 2.55
CA GLU A 193 9.61 1.30 1.70
C GLU A 193 10.41 0.01 1.94
N LYS A 194 10.45 -0.47 3.17
CA LYS A 194 11.16 -1.71 3.55
C LYS A 194 10.53 -2.97 2.95
N ARG A 195 9.23 -2.92 2.67
CA ARG A 195 8.49 -4.00 2.01
C ARG A 195 8.32 -3.79 0.51
N GLN A 196 9.07 -2.86 -0.06
CA GLN A 196 9.07 -2.55 -1.48
C GLN A 196 7.76 -1.94 -2.01
N GLU A 197 6.83 -1.53 -1.12
CA GLU A 197 5.50 -1.03 -1.52
C GLU A 197 5.59 0.36 -2.19
N VAL A 198 6.57 1.20 -1.80
CA VAL A 198 6.83 2.48 -2.49
C VAL A 198 7.38 2.22 -3.89
N LEU A 199 8.30 1.25 -4.03
CA LEU A 199 8.81 0.82 -5.34
C LEU A 199 7.70 0.23 -6.21
N GLU A 200 6.83 -0.61 -5.64
CA GLU A 200 5.67 -1.18 -6.35
C GLU A 200 4.81 -0.08 -6.95
N ARG A 201 4.51 0.96 -6.17
CA ARG A 201 3.69 2.07 -6.63
C ARG A 201 4.38 2.90 -7.72
N ALA A 202 5.68 3.15 -7.59
CA ALA A 202 6.43 3.85 -8.62
C ALA A 202 6.46 3.08 -9.96
N LEU A 203 6.65 1.77 -9.89
CA LEU A 203 6.59 0.88 -11.06
C LEU A 203 5.20 0.80 -11.67
N ASP A 204 4.16 0.70 -10.85
CA ASP A 204 2.77 0.71 -11.30
C ASP A 204 2.43 1.97 -12.10
N TRP A 205 2.84 3.14 -11.60
CA TRP A 205 2.57 4.41 -12.27
C TRP A 205 3.28 4.51 -13.62
N VAL A 206 4.59 4.25 -13.68
CA VAL A 206 5.36 4.39 -14.93
C VAL A 206 4.94 3.37 -15.97
N SER A 207 4.58 2.14 -15.53
CA SER A 207 4.19 1.05 -16.41
C SER A 207 2.71 1.06 -16.81
N LYS A 208 1.91 1.98 -16.21
CA LYS A 208 0.45 2.03 -16.36
C LYS A 208 -0.23 0.68 -16.07
N GLY A 209 0.28 -0.01 -15.03
CA GLY A 209 -0.22 -1.29 -14.54
C GLY A 209 0.50 -2.53 -15.06
N ASP A 210 1.29 -2.45 -16.14
CA ASP A 210 2.10 -3.58 -16.62
C ASP A 210 3.50 -3.62 -15.99
N VAL A 211 3.53 -3.78 -14.67
CA VAL A 211 4.78 -3.81 -13.88
C VAL A 211 5.72 -4.93 -14.36
N ALA A 212 5.20 -6.13 -14.63
CA ALA A 212 6.01 -7.27 -15.05
C ALA A 212 6.66 -7.03 -16.41
N GLY A 213 5.90 -6.51 -17.38
CA GLY A 213 6.44 -6.17 -18.71
C GLY A 213 7.51 -5.08 -18.64
N TYR A 214 7.27 -4.03 -17.83
CA TYR A 214 8.22 -2.96 -17.61
C TYR A 214 9.52 -3.48 -16.98
N MET A 215 9.45 -4.23 -15.89
CA MET A 215 10.62 -4.79 -15.22
C MET A 215 11.41 -5.75 -16.12
N LYS A 216 10.70 -6.56 -16.92
CA LYS A 216 11.34 -7.46 -17.91
C LYS A 216 12.14 -6.67 -18.95
N LYS A 217 11.55 -5.60 -19.49
CA LYS A 217 12.17 -4.73 -20.52
C LYS A 217 13.44 -4.04 -19.98
N HIS A 218 13.35 -3.51 -18.76
CA HIS A 218 14.41 -2.70 -18.17
C HIS A 218 15.40 -3.48 -17.29
N ARG A 219 15.27 -4.82 -17.19
CA ARG A 219 16.02 -5.66 -16.26
C ARG A 219 17.54 -5.36 -16.21
N GLN A 220 18.14 -5.08 -17.37
CA GLN A 220 19.58 -4.88 -17.53
C GLN A 220 20.01 -3.41 -17.54
N ASP A 221 19.08 -2.49 -17.37
CA ASP A 221 19.41 -1.05 -17.34
C ASP A 221 20.17 -0.72 -16.06
N ALA A 222 21.28 -0.02 -16.20
CA ALA A 222 22.08 0.45 -15.07
C ALA A 222 21.46 1.66 -14.35
N GLU A 223 20.53 2.35 -15.01
CA GLU A 223 19.90 3.57 -14.53
C GLU A 223 18.37 3.43 -14.48
N ILE A 224 17.76 4.22 -13.61
CA ILE A 224 16.31 4.25 -13.40
C ILE A 224 15.71 5.63 -13.75
N THR A 225 16.32 6.33 -14.69
CA THR A 225 15.98 7.74 -15.01
C THR A 225 14.52 7.90 -15.39
N GLU A 226 13.99 7.00 -16.24
CA GLU A 226 12.57 7.03 -16.64
C GLU A 226 11.64 6.80 -15.44
N LEU A 227 11.87 5.74 -14.65
CA LEU A 227 11.07 5.41 -13.47
C LEU A 227 11.06 6.56 -12.47
N LYS A 228 12.24 7.06 -12.10
CA LYS A 228 12.38 8.14 -11.13
C LYS A 228 11.79 9.44 -11.64
N GLY A 229 12.08 9.81 -12.89
CA GLY A 229 11.59 11.04 -13.50
C GLY A 229 10.08 11.06 -13.59
N TYR A 230 9.46 9.97 -14.06
CA TYR A 230 8.00 9.86 -14.10
C TYR A 230 7.37 9.99 -12.71
N PHE A 231 7.87 9.22 -11.73
CA PHE A 231 7.37 9.26 -10.37
C PHE A 231 7.46 10.66 -9.74
N GLU A 232 8.63 11.31 -9.86
CA GLU A 232 8.83 12.67 -9.35
C GLU A 232 7.92 13.68 -10.08
N THR A 233 7.71 13.53 -11.39
CA THR A 233 6.77 14.37 -12.14
C THR A 233 5.36 14.28 -11.61
N VAL A 234 4.87 13.07 -11.30
CA VAL A 234 3.54 12.88 -10.67
C VAL A 234 3.48 13.58 -9.31
N ILE A 235 4.47 13.36 -8.44
CA ILE A 235 4.53 13.98 -7.11
C ILE A 235 4.58 15.51 -7.18
N ASP A 236 5.36 16.06 -8.09
CA ASP A 236 5.50 17.51 -8.26
C ASP A 236 4.22 18.11 -8.86
N TRP A 237 3.58 17.43 -9.79
CA TRP A 237 2.27 17.86 -10.33
C TRP A 237 1.23 17.96 -9.20
N ILE A 238 1.14 16.99 -8.29
CA ILE A 238 0.24 17.06 -7.14
C ILE A 238 0.48 18.38 -6.37
N GLY A 239 1.75 18.70 -6.08
CA GLY A 239 2.13 19.92 -5.37
C GLY A 239 1.88 21.22 -6.15
N THR A 240 1.75 21.17 -7.48
CA THR A 240 1.35 22.34 -8.30
C THR A 240 -0.17 22.56 -8.29
N VAL A 241 -0.93 21.48 -8.18
CA VAL A 241 -2.40 21.54 -8.18
C VAL A 241 -2.97 21.84 -6.79
N PHE A 242 -2.42 21.22 -5.74
CA PHE A 242 -2.90 21.35 -4.37
C PHE A 242 -1.89 22.09 -3.50
N LYS A 243 -2.34 23.14 -2.79
CA LYS A 243 -1.47 23.95 -1.92
C LYS A 243 -1.06 23.26 -0.62
N GLY A 244 -1.80 22.28 -0.19
CA GLY A 244 -1.59 21.56 1.07
C GLY A 244 -1.53 20.05 0.88
N VAL A 245 -1.38 19.36 2.00
CA VAL A 245 -1.37 17.90 2.09
C VAL A 245 -2.37 17.49 3.15
N GLU A 246 -3.26 16.56 2.79
CA GLU A 246 -4.21 15.93 3.69
C GLU A 246 -3.94 14.43 3.77
N ASP A 247 -4.30 13.81 4.87
CA ASP A 247 -4.08 12.38 5.10
C ASP A 247 -4.78 11.51 4.05
N GLU A 248 -5.93 11.96 3.54
CA GLU A 248 -6.72 11.30 2.50
C GLU A 248 -6.03 11.27 1.14
N MET A 249 -5.02 12.09 0.92
CA MET A 249 -4.18 12.05 -0.28
C MET A 249 -3.29 10.80 -0.32
N CYS A 250 -3.00 10.24 0.86
CA CYS A 250 -2.13 9.07 0.98
C CYS A 250 -2.80 7.82 0.42
N GLY A 251 -2.21 7.26 -0.63
CA GLY A 251 -2.66 6.01 -1.25
C GLY A 251 -3.68 6.15 -2.35
N LEU A 252 -4.01 7.37 -2.79
CA LEU A 252 -4.79 7.57 -4.00
C LEU A 252 -4.02 7.11 -5.24
N GLU A 253 -4.74 6.77 -6.29
CA GLU A 253 -4.17 6.32 -7.56
C GLU A 253 -3.62 7.50 -8.39
N TRP A 254 -2.61 8.19 -7.83
CA TRP A 254 -2.09 9.45 -8.40
C TRP A 254 -1.53 9.31 -9.80
N GLY A 255 -0.92 8.18 -10.15
CA GLY A 255 -0.47 7.92 -11.52
C GLY A 255 -1.64 7.94 -12.51
N ARG A 256 -2.75 7.29 -12.19
CA ARG A 256 -3.97 7.30 -13.01
C ARG A 256 -4.59 8.71 -13.07
N LEU A 257 -4.63 9.40 -11.96
CA LEU A 257 -5.15 10.78 -11.90
C LEU A 257 -4.28 11.73 -12.72
N TYR A 258 -2.96 11.59 -12.65
CA TYR A 258 -2.01 12.33 -13.46
C TYR A 258 -2.28 12.11 -14.96
N GLU A 259 -2.32 10.85 -15.40
CA GLU A 259 -2.59 10.54 -16.82
C GLU A 259 -3.92 11.16 -17.31
N LYS A 260 -4.94 11.19 -16.47
CA LYS A 260 -6.28 11.70 -16.82
C LYS A 260 -6.35 13.24 -16.80
N PHE A 261 -5.58 13.91 -15.94
CA PHE A 261 -5.86 15.29 -15.57
C PHE A 261 -4.68 16.27 -15.71
N HIS A 262 -3.43 15.81 -15.91
CA HIS A 262 -2.25 16.70 -15.95
C HIS A 262 -2.28 17.75 -17.07
N GLY A 263 -3.01 17.51 -18.15
CA GLY A 263 -3.17 18.47 -19.26
C GLY A 263 -4.12 19.63 -19.00
N LYS A 264 -4.80 19.67 -17.82
CA LYS A 264 -5.70 20.75 -17.45
C LYS A 264 -4.96 21.85 -16.66
N ALA A 265 -5.38 23.10 -16.86
CA ALA A 265 -4.92 24.20 -16.03
C ALA A 265 -5.75 24.27 -14.74
N TYR A 266 -5.07 24.46 -13.62
CA TYR A 266 -5.69 24.57 -12.30
C TYR A 266 -5.27 25.89 -11.61
N GLU A 267 -6.24 26.59 -11.01
CA GLU A 267 -5.96 27.67 -10.06
C GLU A 267 -5.83 27.04 -8.65
N SER A 268 -4.60 26.76 -8.26
CA SER A 268 -4.28 25.97 -7.05
C SER A 268 -4.95 26.50 -5.78
N GLU A 269 -5.13 27.82 -5.63
CA GLU A 269 -5.86 28.39 -4.49
C GLU A 269 -7.32 28.01 -4.49
N LYS A 270 -8.01 28.17 -5.62
CA LYS A 270 -9.43 27.83 -5.73
C LYS A 270 -9.68 26.34 -5.59
N VAL A 271 -8.78 25.51 -6.15
CA VAL A 271 -8.80 24.06 -6.00
C VAL A 271 -8.69 23.68 -4.53
N TRP A 272 -7.72 24.27 -3.81
CA TRP A 272 -7.49 23.97 -2.40
C TRP A 272 -8.66 24.43 -1.50
N GLU A 273 -9.14 25.66 -1.67
CA GLU A 273 -10.32 26.13 -0.96
C GLU A 273 -11.54 25.22 -1.19
N ARG A 274 -11.69 24.71 -2.40
CA ARG A 274 -12.78 23.80 -2.73
C ARG A 274 -12.65 22.46 -2.05
N VAL A 275 -11.44 21.89 -2.01
CA VAL A 275 -11.14 20.66 -1.28
C VAL A 275 -11.49 20.84 0.20
N GLN A 276 -11.02 21.92 0.85
CA GLN A 276 -11.28 22.19 2.26
C GLN A 276 -12.79 22.28 2.55
N ARG A 277 -13.56 23.00 1.73
CA ARG A 277 -15.02 23.09 1.90
C ARG A 277 -15.73 21.75 1.76
N LEU A 278 -15.22 20.85 0.90
CA LEU A 278 -15.80 19.53 0.77
C LEU A 278 -15.42 18.60 1.93
N MET A 279 -14.24 18.77 2.51
CA MET A 279 -13.79 18.02 3.69
C MET A 279 -14.53 18.42 4.97
N GLU A 280 -15.01 19.67 5.06
CA GLU A 280 -15.83 20.14 6.17
C GLU A 280 -17.27 19.61 6.12
N ASP A 281 -17.70 19.02 5.00
CA ASP A 281 -19.06 18.51 4.83
C ASP A 281 -19.15 17.05 5.30
N GLU A 282 -19.76 16.81 6.45
CA GLU A 282 -19.94 15.49 7.05
C GLU A 282 -20.70 14.46 6.20
N HIS A 283 -21.34 14.91 5.11
CA HIS A 283 -22.08 14.04 4.17
C HIS A 283 -21.22 13.58 2.99
N VAL A 284 -19.98 14.05 2.87
CA VAL A 284 -19.05 13.77 1.77
C VAL A 284 -18.08 12.65 2.17
N ASP A 285 -17.86 11.71 1.28
CA ASP A 285 -16.77 10.74 1.42
C ASP A 285 -15.46 11.37 0.95
N ASN A 286 -14.55 11.59 1.88
CA ASN A 286 -13.30 12.29 1.65
C ASN A 286 -12.41 11.64 0.60
N HIS A 287 -12.49 10.32 0.40
CA HIS A 287 -11.63 9.60 -0.55
C HIS A 287 -11.83 10.01 -2.02
N GLY A 288 -13.01 10.49 -2.37
CA GLY A 288 -13.34 10.88 -3.74
C GLY A 288 -13.14 12.36 -4.06
N ILE A 289 -12.90 13.21 -3.04
CA ILE A 289 -12.85 14.68 -3.17
C ILE A 289 -11.82 15.12 -4.22
N PHE A 290 -10.61 14.58 -4.16
CA PHE A 290 -9.50 14.98 -5.03
C PHE A 290 -9.80 14.66 -6.51
N GLU A 291 -10.28 13.47 -6.82
CA GLU A 291 -10.67 13.12 -8.19
C GLU A 291 -11.87 13.94 -8.67
N PHE A 292 -12.84 14.20 -7.79
CA PHE A 292 -14.01 15.02 -8.10
C PHE A 292 -13.61 16.44 -8.52
N VAL A 293 -12.76 17.10 -7.74
CA VAL A 293 -12.29 18.47 -8.03
C VAL A 293 -11.42 18.49 -9.28
N LEU A 294 -10.49 17.54 -9.45
CA LEU A 294 -9.70 17.39 -10.68
C LEU A 294 -10.56 17.17 -11.92
N GLY A 295 -11.68 16.44 -11.76
CA GLY A 295 -12.65 16.17 -12.81
C GLY A 295 -13.50 17.36 -13.24
N GLY A 296 -13.41 18.49 -12.54
CA GLY A 296 -14.25 19.67 -12.76
C GLY A 296 -15.64 19.52 -12.16
N GLU A 297 -15.73 18.81 -11.05
CA GLU A 297 -16.93 18.66 -10.20
C GLU A 297 -18.13 18.03 -10.93
N SER A 298 -17.88 17.18 -11.92
CA SER A 298 -18.93 16.59 -12.74
C SER A 298 -19.45 15.24 -12.23
N GLU A 299 -18.59 14.47 -11.52
CA GLU A 299 -18.89 13.10 -11.09
C GLU A 299 -19.24 13.02 -9.60
N PHE A 300 -20.42 13.46 -9.21
CA PHE A 300 -20.88 13.48 -7.81
C PHE A 300 -20.86 12.12 -7.09
N ARG A 301 -20.79 11.02 -7.81
CA ARG A 301 -20.61 9.69 -7.24
C ARG A 301 -19.31 9.51 -6.47
N LEU A 302 -18.28 10.23 -6.86
CA LEU A 302 -16.99 10.21 -6.19
C LEU A 302 -17.09 10.70 -4.73
N LEU A 303 -18.03 11.57 -4.46
CA LEU A 303 -18.30 12.09 -3.12
C LEU A 303 -19.19 11.15 -2.28
N ASN A 304 -19.68 10.06 -2.86
CA ASN A 304 -20.58 9.09 -2.23
C ASN A 304 -21.80 9.72 -1.52
N ILE A 305 -22.21 10.91 -1.95
CA ILE A 305 -23.35 11.65 -1.41
C ILE A 305 -24.64 10.94 -1.82
N ARG A 306 -25.27 10.27 -0.85
CA ARG A 306 -26.51 9.53 -1.04
C ARG A 306 -27.76 10.34 -0.71
N LEU A 307 -27.61 11.45 -0.01
CA LEU A 307 -28.71 12.28 0.44
C LEU A 307 -28.66 13.65 -0.24
N PHE A 308 -29.83 14.12 -0.67
CA PHE A 308 -29.95 15.50 -1.13
C PHE A 308 -29.93 16.44 0.06
N ASP A 309 -29.15 17.53 -0.02
CA ASP A 309 -29.18 18.57 0.97
C ASP A 309 -30.57 19.26 1.07
N ARG A 310 -30.84 19.86 2.25
CA ARG A 310 -32.14 20.47 2.53
C ARG A 310 -32.47 21.64 1.59
N ALA A 311 -31.45 22.36 1.11
CA ALA A 311 -31.67 23.48 0.20
C ALA A 311 -32.09 22.99 -1.19
N THR A 312 -31.45 21.94 -1.70
CA THR A 312 -31.83 21.26 -2.94
C THR A 312 -33.22 20.66 -2.84
N ALA A 313 -33.53 19.95 -1.75
CA ALA A 313 -34.86 19.39 -1.51
C ALA A 313 -35.94 20.49 -1.50
N LYS A 314 -35.72 21.63 -0.84
CA LYS A 314 -36.66 22.78 -0.84
C LYS A 314 -36.86 23.40 -2.22
N LYS A 315 -35.78 23.52 -3.03
CA LYS A 315 -35.88 24.07 -4.40
C LYS A 315 -36.71 23.13 -5.29
N VAL A 316 -36.47 21.83 -5.21
CA VAL A 316 -37.22 20.82 -5.97
C VAL A 316 -38.66 20.75 -5.50
N TYR A 317 -38.92 20.75 -4.19
CA TYR A 317 -40.25 20.79 -3.62
C TYR A 317 -41.06 21.98 -4.15
N LYS A 318 -40.52 23.21 -4.09
CA LYS A 318 -41.17 24.41 -4.58
C LYS A 318 -41.52 24.29 -6.05
N ARG A 319 -40.55 23.96 -6.90
CA ARG A 319 -40.75 23.77 -8.36
C ARG A 319 -41.81 22.74 -8.67
N GLN A 320 -41.76 21.60 -7.97
CA GLN A 320 -42.67 20.47 -8.18
C GLN A 320 -44.07 20.78 -7.68
N THR A 321 -44.19 21.50 -6.57
CA THR A 321 -45.49 21.92 -6.01
C THR A 321 -46.13 22.99 -6.87
N ASP A 322 -45.39 24.02 -7.31
CA ASP A 322 -45.94 25.08 -8.19
C ASP A 322 -46.46 24.47 -9.50
N ALA A 323 -45.73 23.49 -10.09
CA ALA A 323 -46.19 22.79 -11.29
C ALA A 323 -47.41 21.89 -11.04
N ALA A 324 -47.52 21.26 -9.87
CA ALA A 324 -48.63 20.42 -9.48
C ALA A 324 -49.94 21.22 -9.24
N VAL A 325 -49.82 22.33 -8.54
CA VAL A 325 -50.95 23.27 -8.29
C VAL A 325 -51.54 23.79 -9.61
N ALA A 326 -50.64 24.22 -10.53
CA ALA A 326 -51.06 24.69 -11.85
C ALA A 326 -51.87 23.67 -12.67
N LYS A 327 -51.61 22.38 -12.40
CA LYS A 327 -52.27 21.24 -13.10
C LYS A 327 -53.39 20.59 -12.28
N SER A 328 -53.70 21.08 -11.07
CA SER A 328 -54.62 20.48 -10.10
C SER A 328 -54.36 18.99 -9.84
N ILE A 329 -53.08 18.60 -9.76
CA ILE A 329 -52.63 17.22 -9.49
C ILE A 329 -51.74 17.20 -8.19
N SER A 330 -51.45 15.99 -7.74
CA SER A 330 -50.53 15.83 -6.58
C SER A 330 -49.10 16.29 -6.90
N ASN A 331 -48.42 16.91 -5.88
CA ASN A 331 -47.02 17.19 -5.97
C ASN A 331 -46.11 15.96 -5.70
N CYS A 332 -46.70 14.77 -5.46
CA CYS A 332 -45.97 13.51 -5.50
C CYS A 332 -46.23 12.79 -6.86
N PRO A 333 -45.22 12.60 -7.73
CA PRO A 333 -45.38 12.01 -9.04
C PRO A 333 -46.07 10.64 -9.03
N HIS A 334 -45.76 9.81 -8.01
CA HIS A 334 -46.37 8.49 -7.87
C HIS A 334 -47.87 8.57 -7.48
N CYS A 335 -48.26 9.53 -6.65
CA CYS A 335 -49.67 9.75 -6.33
C CYS A 335 -50.50 10.10 -7.59
N VAL A 336 -49.91 10.79 -8.55
CA VAL A 336 -50.59 11.14 -9.83
C VAL A 336 -50.88 9.90 -10.67
N LEU A 337 -50.00 8.90 -10.63
CA LEU A 337 -50.12 7.67 -11.42
C LEU A 337 -51.09 6.65 -10.82
N GLU A 338 -51.38 6.78 -9.50
CA GLU A 338 -52.29 5.88 -8.81
C GLU A 338 -53.77 6.34 -8.91
N ASN A 339 -54.68 5.42 -9.00
CA ASN A 339 -56.15 5.68 -8.96
C ASN A 339 -56.62 5.76 -7.50
N GLY A 340 -56.12 6.74 -6.72
CA GLY A 340 -56.43 6.88 -5.31
C GLY A 340 -56.83 8.30 -4.88
N ALA A 341 -57.28 8.46 -3.63
CA ALA A 341 -57.72 9.74 -3.05
C ALA A 341 -56.66 10.83 -3.01
N ASN A 342 -55.38 10.44 -3.16
CA ASN A 342 -54.23 11.38 -3.09
C ASN A 342 -53.81 11.94 -4.47
N LYS A 343 -54.57 11.64 -5.55
CA LYS A 343 -54.23 12.04 -6.93
C LYS A 343 -54.13 13.55 -7.14
N SER A 344 -54.83 14.34 -6.32
CA SER A 344 -54.79 15.82 -6.34
C SER A 344 -54.28 16.42 -5.05
N ARG A 345 -53.78 15.59 -4.09
CA ARG A 345 -53.29 16.06 -2.80
C ARG A 345 -51.97 16.77 -2.95
N ILE A 346 -51.86 17.98 -2.43
CA ILE A 346 -50.61 18.68 -2.24
C ILE A 346 -50.08 18.36 -0.83
N TRP A 347 -48.96 17.61 -0.83
CA TRP A 347 -48.26 17.24 0.40
C TRP A 347 -47.39 18.40 0.88
N SER A 348 -47.30 18.62 2.19
CA SER A 348 -46.37 19.60 2.78
C SER A 348 -44.94 19.07 2.64
N PHE A 349 -43.96 19.99 2.76
CA PHE A 349 -42.54 19.65 2.68
C PHE A 349 -42.14 18.56 3.70
N ASP A 350 -42.68 18.67 4.92
CA ASP A 350 -42.38 17.73 6.00
C ASP A 350 -43.04 16.34 5.87
N GLU A 351 -43.98 16.19 4.92
CA GLU A 351 -44.61 14.90 4.58
C GLU A 351 -43.93 14.21 3.40
N MET A 352 -42.91 14.83 2.83
CA MET A 352 -42.19 14.33 1.64
C MET A 352 -40.70 14.15 1.93
N ASP A 353 -40.12 13.21 1.23
CA ASP A 353 -38.67 12.97 1.24
C ASP A 353 -38.12 13.25 -0.17
N ALA A 354 -36.86 13.76 -0.20
CA ALA A 354 -36.13 13.89 -1.45
C ALA A 354 -35.58 12.52 -1.87
N ASP A 355 -35.81 12.14 -3.10
CA ASP A 355 -35.42 10.86 -3.66
C ASP A 355 -34.84 11.01 -5.06
N HIS A 356 -34.02 10.05 -5.46
CA HIS A 356 -33.41 10.01 -6.79
C HIS A 356 -34.43 9.52 -7.85
N VAL A 357 -34.62 10.26 -8.94
CA VAL A 357 -35.42 9.80 -10.08
C VAL A 357 -34.83 8.48 -10.63
N SER A 358 -33.56 8.50 -10.99
CA SER A 358 -32.76 7.29 -11.26
C SER A 358 -32.02 6.91 -9.98
N ALA A 359 -32.27 5.70 -9.46
CA ALA A 359 -31.74 5.26 -8.18
C ALA A 359 -30.19 5.40 -8.09
N TRP A 360 -29.70 5.90 -6.97
CA TRP A 360 -28.26 6.04 -6.71
C TRP A 360 -27.52 4.72 -6.88
N SER A 361 -28.09 3.60 -6.39
CA SER A 361 -27.53 2.25 -6.54
C SER A 361 -27.38 1.79 -7.99
N LYS A 362 -28.15 2.39 -8.93
CA LYS A 362 -28.12 2.12 -10.37
C LYS A 362 -27.38 3.18 -11.17
N GLY A 363 -26.70 4.09 -10.47
CA GLY A 363 -25.88 5.06 -11.13
C GLY A 363 -26.47 6.45 -11.25
N GLY A 364 -27.58 6.73 -10.62
CA GLY A 364 -28.16 8.07 -10.56
C GLY A 364 -27.27 9.03 -9.78
N SER A 365 -27.04 10.23 -10.29
CA SER A 365 -26.29 11.28 -9.59
C SER A 365 -27.15 11.93 -8.51
N THR A 366 -26.53 12.47 -7.45
CA THR A 366 -27.21 13.32 -6.43
C THR A 366 -27.24 14.79 -6.89
N SER A 367 -27.60 15.03 -8.15
CA SER A 367 -27.78 16.35 -8.74
C SER A 367 -29.26 16.79 -8.65
N ILE A 368 -29.49 18.10 -8.65
CA ILE A 368 -30.84 18.67 -8.61
C ILE A 368 -31.74 18.20 -9.79
N SER A 369 -31.12 17.86 -10.92
CA SER A 369 -31.84 17.30 -12.11
C SER A 369 -32.33 15.88 -11.88
N ASN A 370 -31.70 15.11 -10.99
CA ASN A 370 -32.07 13.75 -10.64
C ASN A 370 -32.83 13.68 -9.30
N CYS A 371 -33.20 14.84 -8.72
CA CYS A 371 -33.95 14.91 -7.47
C CYS A 371 -35.45 15.08 -7.73
N GLN A 372 -36.26 14.29 -7.03
CA GLN A 372 -37.73 14.40 -6.97
C GLN A 372 -38.17 14.36 -5.50
N MET A 373 -39.31 14.97 -5.22
CA MET A 373 -39.97 14.84 -3.91
C MET A 373 -41.05 13.78 -3.99
N LEU A 374 -41.01 12.79 -3.12
CA LEU A 374 -42.03 11.75 -2.96
C LEU A 374 -42.69 11.85 -1.59
N CYS A 375 -44.00 11.58 -1.50
CA CYS A 375 -44.59 11.40 -0.18
C CYS A 375 -43.94 10.19 0.51
N ARG A 376 -43.84 10.18 1.82
CA ARG A 376 -43.12 9.15 2.59
C ARG A 376 -43.57 7.72 2.26
N VAL A 377 -44.87 7.52 1.94
CA VAL A 377 -45.37 6.20 1.57
C VAL A 377 -44.73 5.74 0.27
N HIS A 378 -44.73 6.60 -0.76
CA HIS A 378 -44.17 6.26 -2.06
C HIS A 378 -42.64 6.19 -2.05
N ASN A 379 -42.00 7.00 -1.25
CA ASN A 379 -40.55 6.93 -1.08
C ASN A 379 -40.14 5.55 -0.51
N ARG A 380 -40.82 5.09 0.55
CA ARG A 380 -40.58 3.76 1.14
C ARG A 380 -40.92 2.62 0.20
N ALA A 381 -42.03 2.74 -0.56
CA ALA A 381 -42.43 1.71 -1.52
C ALA A 381 -41.51 1.61 -2.72
N LYS A 382 -40.93 2.71 -3.18
CA LYS A 382 -39.96 2.75 -4.27
C LYS A 382 -38.65 2.05 -3.88
N GLY A 383 -38.17 2.28 -2.65
CA GLY A 383 -36.89 1.72 -2.19
C GLY A 383 -35.76 2.01 -3.16
N ASN A 384 -34.94 1.00 -3.44
CA ASN A 384 -33.77 1.09 -4.36
C ASN A 384 -34.13 0.69 -5.82
N ARG A 385 -35.36 0.85 -6.24
CA ARG A 385 -35.86 0.50 -7.60
C ARG A 385 -35.58 1.57 -8.63
#